data_ec9d906e1becf5fb31dbf73fd8b26b98
#
_entry.id   ec9d906e1becf5fb31dbf73fd8b26b98
#
_cell.length_a   1.000
_cell.length_b   1.000
_cell.length_c   1.000
_cell.angle_alpha   90.00
_cell.angle_beta   90.00
_cell.angle_gamma   90.00
#
_symmetry.space_group_name_H-M   'P 1'
#
loop_
_entity.id
_entity.type
_entity.pdbx_description
1 polymer ?
#
loop_
_entity_poly.entity_id
_entity_poly.type
_entity_poly.pdbx_seq_one_letter_code
_entity_poly.pdbx_strand_id
1 'polypeptide(L)'
;LGDVYKRQRRFSKSIKAVVIAFLILLLLIPMFMIEDMISERGRTQTDAIAEVGQKWSLAQTITGPYINLKYPITQEDNGTKKVTMGNVTLLPDELSIDGQLSTEILRRGIYKVNVYQSELVIKGFFSSEELRKSNVDMDVLQYQRAAICLNLTDMRGLSEQVSITLNDSVYMFEPGMDGRGIESMGVHAIVDLSALKDDRKLPYEMKIKLKGSQSIYFTPLGKTTRVALKANWNTPSFDGNYLPEKREITEKDFSAQWQVLNLNRNYPQVFINYQNASIKDIQNSNFGVNLKMPVEQYQQSMRSTKYAILIILLTFTVIFFTEIMEKTRIHALQYLLVGLALCLFYSFCLLYTSPSPRD
;
A
#
# COMPACT_ATOMS: atom_id res chain seq x y z
N LEU A 1 -68.96 -20.04 -19.92
CA LEU A 1 -67.95 -21.14 -19.78
C LEU A 1 -66.55 -20.69 -20.23
N GLY A 2 -66.39 -19.92 -21.32
CA GLY A 2 -65.06 -19.45 -21.83
C GLY A 2 -64.29 -18.53 -20.89
N ASP A 3 -64.96 -17.68 -20.15
CA ASP A 3 -64.33 -16.72 -19.23
C ASP A 3 -63.82 -17.37 -17.91
N VAL A 4 -64.53 -18.38 -17.40
CA VAL A 4 -64.11 -19.16 -16.23
C VAL A 4 -62.83 -19.94 -16.56
N TYR A 5 -62.75 -20.57 -17.76
CA TYR A 5 -61.59 -21.29 -18.20
C TYR A 5 -60.35 -20.38 -18.44
N LYS A 6 -60.56 -19.19 -18.96
CA LYS A 6 -59.50 -18.15 -19.10
C LYS A 6 -58.98 -17.64 -17.75
N ARG A 7 -59.89 -17.46 -16.78
CA ARG A 7 -59.57 -17.05 -15.43
C ARG A 7 -58.81 -18.11 -14.65
N GLN A 8 -59.18 -19.39 -14.78
CA GLN A 8 -58.51 -20.52 -14.16
C GLN A 8 -57.08 -20.73 -14.73
N ARG A 9 -56.90 -20.53 -16.06
CA ARG A 9 -55.60 -20.60 -16.71
C ARG A 9 -54.66 -19.48 -16.33
N ARG A 10 -55.18 -18.26 -16.12
CA ARG A 10 -54.41 -17.10 -15.61
C ARG A 10 -53.96 -17.34 -14.15
N PHE A 11 -54.83 -17.86 -13.32
CA PHE A 11 -54.54 -18.14 -11.91
C PHE A 11 -53.44 -19.23 -11.78
N SER A 12 -53.43 -20.23 -12.60
CA SER A 12 -52.39 -21.25 -12.63
C SER A 12 -51.02 -20.71 -13.00
N LYS A 13 -50.94 -19.76 -13.96
CA LYS A 13 -49.68 -19.14 -14.36
C LYS A 13 -49.10 -18.19 -13.29
N SER A 14 -49.99 -17.45 -12.59
CA SER A 14 -49.57 -16.56 -11.49
C SER A 14 -49.06 -17.34 -10.29
N ILE A 15 -49.70 -18.46 -9.92
CA ILE A 15 -49.20 -19.33 -8.86
C ILE A 15 -47.82 -19.91 -9.22
N LYS A 16 -47.62 -20.28 -10.46
CA LYS A 16 -46.35 -20.82 -10.92
C LYS A 16 -45.21 -19.77 -10.87
N ALA A 17 -45.50 -18.54 -11.27
CA ALA A 17 -44.53 -17.43 -11.15
C ALA A 17 -44.15 -17.19 -9.68
N VAL A 18 -45.09 -17.27 -8.76
CA VAL A 18 -44.84 -17.17 -7.32
C VAL A 18 -43.94 -18.31 -6.82
N VAL A 19 -44.22 -19.55 -7.26
CA VAL A 19 -43.39 -20.73 -6.89
C VAL A 19 -41.96 -20.55 -7.45
N ILE A 20 -41.80 -20.12 -8.67
CA ILE A 20 -40.47 -19.85 -9.26
C ILE A 20 -39.74 -18.75 -8.49
N ALA A 21 -40.42 -17.65 -8.17
CA ALA A 21 -39.86 -16.57 -7.34
C ALA A 21 -39.41 -17.09 -5.96
N PHE A 22 -40.22 -17.94 -5.33
CA PHE A 22 -39.86 -18.59 -4.07
C PHE A 22 -38.64 -19.51 -4.20
N LEU A 23 -38.55 -20.30 -5.30
CA LEU A 23 -37.37 -21.14 -5.56
C LEU A 23 -36.10 -20.31 -5.80
N ILE A 24 -36.20 -19.17 -6.48
CA ILE A 24 -35.07 -18.24 -6.62
C ILE A 24 -34.62 -17.78 -5.23
N LEU A 25 -35.54 -17.33 -4.38
CA LEU A 25 -35.20 -16.91 -3.00
C LEU A 25 -34.56 -18.04 -2.20
N LEU A 26 -35.06 -19.27 -2.34
CA LEU A 26 -34.47 -20.43 -1.67
C LEU A 26 -33.04 -20.70 -2.12
N LEU A 27 -32.75 -20.55 -3.42
CA LEU A 27 -31.41 -20.75 -4.01
C LEU A 27 -30.42 -19.62 -3.64
N LEU A 28 -30.91 -18.47 -3.17
CA LEU A 28 -30.02 -17.43 -2.64
C LEU A 28 -29.31 -17.88 -1.36
N ILE A 29 -29.91 -18.78 -0.57
CA ILE A 29 -29.33 -19.27 0.69
C ILE A 29 -27.96 -19.94 0.42
N PRO A 30 -27.85 -21.01 -0.41
CA PRO A 30 -26.53 -21.58 -0.69
C PRO A 30 -25.59 -20.61 -1.39
N MET A 31 -26.08 -19.66 -2.19
CA MET A 31 -25.24 -18.63 -2.80
C MET A 31 -24.61 -17.71 -1.77
N PHE A 32 -25.36 -17.23 -0.78
CA PHE A 32 -24.80 -16.43 0.31
C PHE A 32 -23.77 -17.21 1.14
N MET A 33 -24.01 -18.50 1.38
CA MET A 33 -23.03 -19.36 2.07
C MET A 33 -21.72 -19.49 1.28
N ILE A 34 -21.79 -19.61 -0.05
CA ILE A 34 -20.59 -19.64 -0.92
C ILE A 34 -19.86 -18.29 -0.87
N GLU A 35 -20.58 -17.16 -0.95
CA GLU A 35 -19.99 -15.83 -0.88
C GLU A 35 -19.30 -15.59 0.47
N ASP A 36 -19.93 -16.00 1.56
CA ASP A 36 -19.36 -15.89 2.92
C ASP A 36 -18.08 -16.74 3.06
N MET A 37 -18.07 -17.97 2.55
CA MET A 37 -16.89 -18.83 2.55
C MET A 37 -15.73 -18.23 1.74
N ILE A 38 -16.00 -17.60 0.59
CA ILE A 38 -14.99 -16.89 -0.21
C ILE A 38 -14.42 -15.71 0.59
N SER A 39 -15.30 -14.94 1.23
CA SER A 39 -14.94 -13.79 2.05
C SER A 39 -14.09 -14.20 3.25
N GLU A 40 -14.44 -15.27 3.95
CA GLU A 40 -13.68 -15.82 5.07
C GLU A 40 -12.26 -16.24 4.64
N ARG A 41 -12.13 -16.95 3.52
CA ARG A 41 -10.82 -17.31 2.96
C ARG A 41 -9.99 -16.10 2.60
N GLY A 42 -10.61 -15.04 2.03
CA GLY A 42 -9.93 -13.78 1.74
C GLY A 42 -9.43 -13.09 3.01
N ARG A 43 -10.21 -13.10 4.10
CA ARG A 43 -9.79 -12.57 5.41
C ARG A 43 -8.63 -13.38 5.97
N THR A 44 -8.73 -14.70 5.98
CA THR A 44 -7.65 -15.59 6.47
C THR A 44 -6.35 -15.41 5.69
N GLN A 45 -6.43 -15.14 4.36
CA GLN A 45 -5.26 -14.77 3.57
C GLN A 45 -4.64 -13.46 4.05
N THR A 46 -5.46 -12.43 4.29
CA THR A 46 -4.98 -11.14 4.80
C THR A 46 -4.31 -11.31 6.17
N ASP A 47 -4.91 -12.11 7.05
CA ASP A 47 -4.36 -12.41 8.38
C ASP A 47 -3.03 -13.16 8.29
N ALA A 48 -2.91 -14.13 7.37
CA ALA A 48 -1.66 -14.86 7.14
C ALA A 48 -0.56 -13.92 6.61
N ILE A 49 -0.89 -13.00 5.70
CA ILE A 49 0.01 -11.97 5.20
C ILE A 49 0.48 -11.07 6.35
N ALA A 50 -0.45 -10.61 7.19
CA ALA A 50 -0.13 -9.78 8.35
C ALA A 50 0.75 -10.52 9.36
N GLU A 51 0.49 -11.79 9.65
CA GLU A 51 1.31 -12.62 10.55
C GLU A 51 2.75 -12.79 10.03
N VAL A 52 2.92 -13.07 8.74
CA VAL A 52 4.26 -13.17 8.13
C VAL A 52 4.96 -11.82 8.18
N GLY A 53 4.26 -10.74 7.82
CA GLY A 53 4.80 -9.38 7.89
C GLY A 53 5.24 -9.00 9.31
N GLN A 54 4.47 -9.36 10.34
CA GLN A 54 4.85 -9.11 11.74
C GLN A 54 6.12 -9.85 12.17
N LYS A 55 6.41 -11.01 11.59
CA LYS A 55 7.59 -11.81 11.91
C LYS A 55 8.80 -11.48 11.04
N TRP A 56 8.57 -11.09 9.79
CA TRP A 56 9.61 -10.75 8.83
C TRP A 56 9.93 -9.26 8.83
N SER A 57 9.04 -8.48 8.33
CA SER A 57 8.86 -7.02 8.35
C SER A 57 7.65 -6.64 7.50
N LEU A 58 7.01 -5.54 7.84
CA LEU A 58 5.87 -4.99 7.12
C LEU A 58 6.28 -4.36 5.77
N ALA A 59 5.30 -3.86 5.02
CA ALA A 59 5.53 -2.99 3.88
C ALA A 59 6.33 -1.75 4.32
N GLN A 60 7.33 -1.36 3.53
CA GLN A 60 8.25 -0.30 3.91
C GLN A 60 7.99 0.99 3.13
N THR A 61 7.97 2.10 3.85
CA THR A 61 8.10 3.45 3.29
C THR A 61 9.35 4.08 3.87
N ILE A 62 10.20 4.62 3.01
CA ILE A 62 11.48 5.22 3.36
C ILE A 62 11.33 6.72 3.20
N THR A 63 11.45 7.46 4.30
CA THR A 63 11.35 8.92 4.34
C THR A 63 12.63 9.50 4.91
N GLY A 64 13.48 10.04 4.05
CA GLY A 64 14.78 10.59 4.47
C GLY A 64 15.90 10.33 3.46
N PRO A 65 17.13 10.77 3.82
CA PRO A 65 17.47 11.49 5.03
C PRO A 65 16.99 12.95 5.02
N TYR A 66 16.75 13.53 6.20
CA TYR A 66 16.52 14.96 6.39
C TYR A 66 17.16 15.45 7.70
N ILE A 67 17.40 16.75 7.80
CA ILE A 67 18.08 17.35 8.96
C ILE A 67 17.06 18.02 9.87
N ASN A 68 17.21 17.82 11.17
CA ASN A 68 16.53 18.58 12.22
C ASN A 68 17.56 19.44 12.99
N LEU A 69 17.30 20.75 13.00
CA LEU A 69 18.07 21.74 13.75
C LEU A 69 17.22 22.29 14.89
N LYS A 70 17.77 22.38 16.10
CA LYS A 70 17.10 22.97 17.25
C LYS A 70 17.46 24.46 17.38
N TYR A 71 16.50 25.25 17.88
CA TYR A 71 16.73 26.64 18.21
C TYR A 71 15.92 27.04 19.47
N PRO A 72 16.43 27.96 20.30
CA PRO A 72 15.73 28.41 21.48
C PRO A 72 14.59 29.36 21.14
N ILE A 73 13.40 29.11 21.69
CA ILE A 73 12.23 29.98 21.61
C ILE A 73 12.02 30.54 23.03
N THR A 74 12.16 31.85 23.22
CA THR A 74 11.87 32.52 24.49
C THR A 74 10.39 32.93 24.48
N GLN A 75 9.59 32.35 25.36
CA GLN A 75 8.22 32.77 25.64
C GLN A 75 8.15 33.47 26.97
N GLU A 76 7.49 34.63 27.03
CA GLU A 76 7.24 35.34 28.26
C GLU A 76 5.84 34.97 28.77
N ASP A 77 5.80 34.24 29.90
CA ASP A 77 4.56 33.84 30.54
C ASP A 77 4.54 34.44 31.97
N ASN A 78 3.59 35.33 32.23
CA ASN A 78 3.42 36.02 33.51
C ASN A 78 4.71 36.65 34.08
N GLY A 79 5.53 37.30 33.23
CA GLY A 79 6.78 37.91 33.62
C GLY A 79 7.96 36.94 33.85
N THR A 80 7.76 35.64 33.63
CA THR A 80 8.81 34.64 33.68
C THR A 80 9.21 34.23 32.25
N LYS A 81 10.51 34.42 31.92
CA LYS A 81 11.02 33.97 30.61
C LYS A 81 11.21 32.44 30.62
N LYS A 82 10.39 31.75 29.87
CA LYS A 82 10.53 30.30 29.64
C LYS A 82 11.19 30.07 28.30
N VAL A 83 12.33 29.38 28.29
CA VAL A 83 13.01 28.97 27.08
C VAL A 83 12.52 27.55 26.70
N THR A 84 11.92 27.44 25.54
CA THR A 84 11.54 26.14 24.91
C THR A 84 12.37 25.93 23.65
N MET A 85 12.55 24.68 23.22
CA MET A 85 13.29 24.39 22.00
C MET A 85 12.32 24.23 20.84
N GLY A 86 12.49 25.03 19.80
CA GLY A 86 11.88 24.88 18.51
C GLY A 86 12.69 23.94 17.59
N ASN A 87 12.11 23.53 16.51
CA ASN A 87 12.72 22.62 15.52
C ASN A 87 12.59 23.19 14.12
N VAL A 88 13.68 23.20 13.38
CA VAL A 88 13.74 23.52 11.96
C VAL A 88 14.14 22.25 11.22
N THR A 89 13.33 21.82 10.26
CA THR A 89 13.64 20.68 9.40
C THR A 89 14.07 21.16 8.04
N LEU A 90 15.22 20.70 7.60
CA LEU A 90 15.79 20.97 6.29
C LEU A 90 15.77 19.67 5.46
N LEU A 91 15.15 19.72 4.30
CA LEU A 91 15.15 18.64 3.32
C LEU A 91 16.38 18.75 2.41
N PRO A 92 16.86 17.63 1.81
CA PRO A 92 18.01 17.63 0.93
C PRO A 92 17.74 18.38 -0.38
N ASP A 93 18.78 18.96 -0.99
CA ASP A 93 18.70 19.53 -2.34
C ASP A 93 18.65 18.40 -3.39
N GLU A 94 19.45 17.37 -3.22
CA GLU A 94 19.44 16.20 -4.06
C GLU A 94 19.28 14.93 -3.23
N LEU A 95 18.43 14.04 -3.70
CA LEU A 95 18.19 12.72 -3.12
C LEU A 95 18.19 11.71 -4.26
N SER A 96 19.20 10.86 -4.32
CA SER A 96 19.32 9.75 -5.26
C SER A 96 19.32 8.44 -4.51
N ILE A 97 18.44 7.53 -4.90
CA ILE A 97 18.28 6.19 -4.29
C ILE A 97 18.45 5.15 -5.39
N ASP A 98 19.49 4.32 -5.25
CA ASP A 98 19.70 3.14 -6.09
C ASP A 98 19.39 1.90 -5.26
N GLY A 99 18.36 1.14 -5.67
CA GLY A 99 17.87 -0.01 -4.93
C GLY A 99 17.85 -1.30 -5.74
N GLN A 100 18.32 -2.37 -5.10
CA GLN A 100 18.18 -3.72 -5.60
C GLN A 100 17.39 -4.56 -4.61
N LEU A 101 16.29 -5.16 -5.07
CA LEU A 101 15.43 -6.04 -4.29
C LEU A 101 15.65 -7.50 -4.71
N SER A 102 15.82 -8.36 -3.71
CA SER A 102 15.76 -9.81 -3.87
C SER A 102 14.45 -10.29 -3.25
N THR A 103 13.52 -10.75 -4.09
CA THR A 103 12.19 -11.20 -3.64
C THR A 103 12.16 -12.69 -3.41
N GLU A 104 11.39 -13.10 -2.40
CA GLU A 104 11.15 -14.50 -2.03
C GLU A 104 9.66 -14.70 -1.69
N ILE A 105 9.13 -15.90 -1.97
CA ILE A 105 7.78 -16.27 -1.60
C ILE A 105 7.83 -17.17 -0.37
N LEU A 106 7.35 -16.65 0.76
CA LEU A 106 7.15 -17.44 1.96
C LEU A 106 5.76 -18.07 1.97
N ARG A 107 5.65 -19.28 2.54
CA ARG A 107 4.38 -19.99 2.68
C ARG A 107 3.93 -20.01 4.14
N ARG A 108 2.66 -19.71 4.37
CA ARG A 108 1.99 -19.86 5.65
C ARG A 108 0.72 -20.68 5.46
N GLY A 109 0.76 -21.96 5.80
CA GLY A 109 -0.28 -22.92 5.39
C GLY A 109 -0.39 -22.96 3.87
N ILE A 110 -1.59 -22.73 3.35
CA ILE A 110 -1.87 -22.67 1.91
C ILE A 110 -1.58 -21.28 1.28
N TYR A 111 -1.30 -20.27 2.11
CA TYR A 111 -1.13 -18.90 1.64
C TYR A 111 0.33 -18.59 1.31
N LYS A 112 0.54 -17.90 0.21
CA LYS A 112 1.84 -17.42 -0.27
C LYS A 112 1.95 -15.93 0.07
N VAL A 113 3.06 -15.53 0.63
CA VAL A 113 3.35 -14.14 1.01
C VAL A 113 4.65 -13.71 0.35
N ASN A 114 4.61 -12.65 -0.43
CA ASN A 114 5.80 -12.09 -1.03
C ASN A 114 6.54 -11.24 0.00
N VAL A 115 7.81 -11.57 0.19
CA VAL A 115 8.75 -10.80 1.02
C VAL A 115 9.98 -10.44 0.19
N TYR A 116 10.73 -9.47 0.66
CA TYR A 116 11.96 -9.06 -0.02
C TYR A 116 13.05 -8.67 0.96
N GLN A 117 14.28 -8.71 0.48
CA GLN A 117 15.44 -8.04 1.05
C GLN A 117 15.89 -6.99 0.05
N SER A 118 16.18 -5.78 0.52
CA SER A 118 16.65 -4.69 -0.33
C SER A 118 18.03 -4.21 0.11
N GLU A 119 18.86 -3.89 -0.85
CA GLU A 119 20.08 -3.12 -0.67
C GLU A 119 19.87 -1.76 -1.34
N LEU A 120 19.90 -0.69 -0.52
CA LEU A 120 19.66 0.67 -0.95
C LEU A 120 20.91 1.50 -0.74
N VAL A 121 21.35 2.19 -1.79
CA VAL A 121 22.41 3.19 -1.73
C VAL A 121 21.74 4.56 -1.89
N ILE A 122 21.82 5.38 -0.86
CA ILE A 122 21.19 6.70 -0.80
C ILE A 122 22.29 7.75 -0.78
N LYS A 123 22.25 8.67 -1.74
CA LYS A 123 23.25 9.73 -1.93
C LYS A 123 22.59 11.06 -2.21
N GLY A 124 23.29 12.13 -1.93
CA GLY A 124 22.84 13.47 -2.24
C GLY A 124 23.67 14.52 -1.54
N PHE A 125 23.09 15.70 -1.38
CA PHE A 125 23.71 16.76 -0.59
C PHE A 125 22.66 17.68 0.04
N PHE A 126 23.02 18.32 1.13
CA PHE A 126 22.30 19.41 1.75
C PHE A 126 23.01 20.73 1.49
N SER A 127 22.26 21.84 1.40
CA SER A 127 22.78 23.19 1.38
C SER A 127 22.01 24.10 2.33
N SER A 128 22.61 25.23 2.70
CA SER A 128 21.95 26.24 3.52
C SER A 128 21.11 27.24 2.71
N GLU A 129 21.06 27.11 1.41
CA GLU A 129 20.38 28.06 0.52
C GLU A 129 18.91 28.32 0.91
N GLU A 130 18.16 27.25 1.16
CA GLU A 130 16.74 27.38 1.53
C GLU A 130 16.57 27.85 3.00
N LEU A 131 17.50 27.51 3.90
CA LEU A 131 17.51 28.07 5.25
C LEU A 131 17.67 29.58 5.22
N ARG A 132 18.55 30.12 4.37
CA ARG A 132 18.76 31.57 4.21
C ARG A 132 17.54 32.30 3.63
N LYS A 133 16.79 31.63 2.75
CA LYS A 133 15.55 32.18 2.20
C LYS A 133 14.39 32.11 3.19
N SER A 134 14.50 31.29 4.22
CA SER A 134 13.52 31.19 5.29
C SER A 134 13.71 32.32 6.30
N ASN A 135 12.65 32.69 7.02
CA ASN A 135 12.71 33.71 8.07
C ASN A 135 13.34 33.18 9.38
N VAL A 136 14.28 32.24 9.30
CA VAL A 136 14.96 31.67 10.46
C VAL A 136 16.28 32.39 10.67
N ASP A 137 16.53 32.85 11.91
CA ASP A 137 17.83 33.37 12.27
C ASP A 137 18.86 32.22 12.30
N MET A 138 19.79 32.26 11.36
CA MET A 138 20.82 31.23 11.19
C MET A 138 21.78 31.16 12.41
N ASP A 139 21.94 32.26 13.15
CA ASP A 139 22.90 32.32 14.25
C ASP A 139 22.40 31.64 15.53
N VAL A 140 21.07 31.48 15.69
CA VAL A 140 20.49 30.81 16.86
C VAL A 140 20.35 29.29 16.64
N LEU A 141 20.60 28.76 15.43
CA LEU A 141 20.51 27.36 15.14
C LEU A 141 21.65 26.54 15.74
N GLN A 142 21.33 25.41 16.35
CA GLN A 142 22.30 24.52 16.99
C GLN A 142 22.91 23.54 15.96
N TYR A 143 23.86 23.99 15.15
CA TYR A 143 24.52 23.17 14.12
C TYR A 143 25.37 22.03 14.69
N GLN A 144 26.02 22.24 15.84
CA GLN A 144 26.91 21.25 16.47
C GLN A 144 26.16 20.03 17.02
N ARG A 145 24.84 20.13 17.18
CA ARG A 145 23.96 19.07 17.69
C ARG A 145 22.75 18.91 16.79
N ALA A 146 22.96 18.93 15.49
CA ALA A 146 21.95 18.65 14.52
C ALA A 146 21.67 17.15 14.47
N ALA A 147 20.43 16.77 14.15
CA ALA A 147 20.06 15.38 13.95
C ALA A 147 19.78 15.13 12.47
N ILE A 148 20.45 14.14 11.89
CA ILE A 148 20.02 13.57 10.59
C ILE A 148 19.06 12.44 10.89
N CYS A 149 17.89 12.51 10.29
CA CYS A 149 16.78 11.60 10.54
C CYS A 149 16.45 10.76 9.30
N LEU A 150 16.12 9.50 9.54
CA LEU A 150 15.60 8.57 8.53
C LEU A 150 14.41 7.85 9.13
N ASN A 151 13.24 7.99 8.52
CA ASN A 151 12.05 7.27 8.95
C ASN A 151 11.84 6.01 8.11
N LEU A 152 11.42 4.96 8.78
CA LEU A 152 11.08 3.65 8.23
C LEU A 152 9.74 3.19 8.83
N THR A 153 8.88 2.59 8.03
CA THR A 153 7.58 2.10 8.54
C THR A 153 7.77 1.01 9.59
N ASP A 154 8.74 0.12 9.39
CA ASP A 154 9.01 -0.98 10.32
C ASP A 154 10.52 -1.15 10.54
N MET A 155 10.98 -0.79 11.72
CA MET A 155 12.38 -0.87 12.13
C MET A 155 12.93 -2.30 12.19
N ARG A 156 12.07 -3.32 12.34
CA ARG A 156 12.47 -4.75 12.36
C ARG A 156 13.05 -5.19 11.02
N GLY A 157 12.77 -4.43 9.95
CA GLY A 157 13.34 -4.68 8.63
C GLY A 157 14.85 -4.40 8.53
N LEU A 158 15.41 -3.57 9.39
CA LEU A 158 16.85 -3.30 9.37
C LEU A 158 17.66 -4.55 9.68
N SER A 159 18.54 -4.92 8.76
CA SER A 159 19.37 -6.13 8.86
C SER A 159 20.77 -5.85 9.39
N GLU A 160 21.22 -4.61 9.33
CA GLU A 160 22.55 -4.17 9.74
C GLU A 160 22.44 -2.78 10.41
N GLN A 161 23.48 -2.41 11.15
CA GLN A 161 23.58 -1.07 11.71
C GLN A 161 23.72 -0.06 10.59
N VAL A 162 22.91 1.00 10.63
CA VAL A 162 22.90 2.05 9.62
C VAL A 162 23.91 3.14 9.98
N SER A 163 24.66 3.58 9.00
CA SER A 163 25.58 4.73 9.13
C SER A 163 25.40 5.67 7.95
N ILE A 164 25.74 6.93 8.15
CA ILE A 164 25.81 7.95 7.13
C ILE A 164 27.20 8.54 7.10
N THR A 165 27.77 8.66 5.90
CA THR A 165 29.00 9.38 5.64
C THR A 165 28.63 10.79 5.21
N LEU A 166 29.13 11.81 5.93
CA LEU A 166 29.00 13.23 5.62
C LEU A 166 30.40 13.77 5.33
N ASN A 167 30.65 14.23 4.12
CA ASN A 167 32.02 14.47 3.64
C ASN A 167 32.88 13.21 3.90
N ASP A 168 33.84 13.33 4.83
CA ASP A 168 34.77 12.24 5.20
C ASP A 168 34.49 11.63 6.59
N SER A 169 33.43 12.08 7.26
CA SER A 169 33.07 11.62 8.62
C SER A 169 31.92 10.63 8.59
N VAL A 170 32.05 9.54 9.34
CA VAL A 170 31.01 8.50 9.46
C VAL A 170 30.28 8.66 10.79
N TYR A 171 28.95 8.72 10.72
CA TYR A 171 28.08 8.81 11.89
C TYR A 171 27.16 7.60 11.93
N MET A 172 27.01 7.02 13.12
CA MET A 172 26.14 5.87 13.33
C MET A 172 24.75 6.35 13.72
N PHE A 173 23.73 5.69 13.20
CA PHE A 173 22.36 5.97 13.59
C PHE A 173 21.99 5.25 14.89
N GLU A 174 21.21 5.94 15.71
CA GLU A 174 20.60 5.45 16.95
C GLU A 174 19.08 5.29 16.76
N PRO A 175 18.45 4.33 17.47
CA PRO A 175 17.00 4.15 17.43
C PRO A 175 16.24 5.36 17.97
N GLY A 176 15.06 5.60 17.41
CA GLY A 176 14.17 6.69 17.80
C GLY A 176 14.42 7.97 17.03
N MET A 177 13.70 9.03 17.42
CA MET A 177 13.76 10.34 16.75
C MET A 177 14.23 11.40 17.76
N ASP A 178 15.14 12.28 17.33
CA ASP A 178 15.53 13.44 18.14
C ASP A 178 14.54 14.59 17.93
N GLY A 179 13.49 14.62 18.76
CA GLY A 179 12.40 15.60 18.68
C GLY A 179 11.24 15.15 17.77
N ARG A 180 10.48 16.13 17.23
CA ARG A 180 9.40 15.84 16.28
C ARG A 180 9.99 15.55 14.91
N GLY A 181 9.65 14.40 14.34
CA GLY A 181 10.01 13.99 12.97
C GLY A 181 8.83 14.10 12.00
N ILE A 182 9.07 13.85 10.73
CA ILE A 182 8.04 13.70 9.69
C ILE A 182 7.14 12.50 10.03
N GLU A 183 7.77 11.44 10.56
CA GLU A 183 7.11 10.23 11.07
C GLU A 183 7.54 9.95 12.51
N SER A 184 6.75 9.15 13.22
CA SER A 184 7.03 8.82 14.62
C SER A 184 8.09 7.74 14.80
N MET A 185 8.31 6.89 13.78
CA MET A 185 9.28 5.79 13.82
C MET A 185 10.45 6.05 12.89
N GLY A 186 11.66 5.75 13.37
CA GLY A 186 12.86 5.93 12.58
C GLY A 186 14.14 5.85 13.42
N VAL A 187 15.22 6.25 12.78
CA VAL A 187 16.56 6.36 13.37
C VAL A 187 17.09 7.77 13.16
N HIS A 188 17.97 8.20 14.06
CA HIS A 188 18.65 9.48 13.93
C HIS A 188 20.14 9.36 14.24
N ALA A 189 20.92 10.27 13.70
CA ALA A 189 22.34 10.43 14.02
C ALA A 189 22.62 11.88 14.42
N ILE A 190 23.27 12.09 15.57
CA ILE A 190 23.69 13.42 16.00
C ILE A 190 25.01 13.75 15.29
N VAL A 191 25.02 14.89 14.61
CA VAL A 191 26.11 15.31 13.73
C VAL A 191 26.45 16.78 13.94
N ASP A 192 27.70 17.14 13.64
CA ASP A 192 28.13 18.54 13.56
C ASP A 192 27.98 19.04 12.12
N LEU A 193 27.06 19.98 11.93
CA LEU A 193 26.76 20.60 10.64
C LEU A 193 27.24 22.05 10.56
N SER A 194 28.24 22.43 11.33
CA SER A 194 28.79 23.79 11.32
C SER A 194 29.23 24.24 9.91
N ALA A 195 29.61 23.30 9.04
CA ALA A 195 29.94 23.57 7.64
C ALA A 195 28.77 24.14 6.82
N LEU A 196 27.51 23.86 7.19
CA LEU A 196 26.33 24.46 6.53
C LEU A 196 26.23 25.98 6.79
N LYS A 197 26.74 26.46 7.91
CA LYS A 197 26.78 27.90 8.22
C LYS A 197 27.66 28.67 7.24
N ASP A 198 28.72 28.02 6.74
CA ASP A 198 29.68 28.58 5.80
C ASP A 198 29.27 28.45 4.32
N ASP A 199 28.03 28.11 4.05
CA ASP A 199 27.47 27.93 2.69
C ASP A 199 28.12 26.78 1.90
N ARG A 200 28.68 25.81 2.58
CA ARG A 200 29.27 24.63 1.95
C ARG A 200 28.19 23.60 1.68
N LYS A 201 28.22 23.01 0.50
CA LYS A 201 27.44 21.83 0.23
C LYS A 201 27.93 20.68 1.09
N LEU A 202 26.99 19.96 1.70
CA LEU A 202 27.26 18.81 2.55
C LEU A 202 26.85 17.53 1.83
N PRO A 203 27.74 16.87 1.08
CA PRO A 203 27.42 15.60 0.45
C PRO A 203 27.25 14.50 1.49
N TYR A 204 26.33 13.59 1.21
CA TYR A 204 26.09 12.43 2.04
C TYR A 204 25.98 11.14 1.22
N GLU A 205 26.39 10.05 1.83
CA GLU A 205 26.19 8.69 1.33
C GLU A 205 25.80 7.78 2.49
N MET A 206 24.80 6.91 2.27
CA MET A 206 24.42 5.88 3.21
C MET A 206 24.01 4.61 2.48
N LYS A 207 24.26 3.45 3.12
CA LYS A 207 23.83 2.14 2.64
C LYS A 207 22.91 1.52 3.66
N ILE A 208 21.80 0.95 3.17
CA ILE A 208 20.78 0.35 4.04
C ILE A 208 20.44 -1.03 3.47
N LYS A 209 20.49 -2.05 4.32
CA LYS A 209 19.90 -3.36 4.04
C LYS A 209 18.60 -3.49 4.80
N LEU A 210 17.51 -3.56 4.06
CA LEU A 210 16.16 -3.49 4.62
C LEU A 210 15.31 -4.66 4.12
N LYS A 211 14.69 -5.38 5.05
CA LYS A 211 13.65 -6.38 4.77
C LYS A 211 12.29 -5.72 4.72
N GLY A 212 11.41 -6.29 3.91
CA GLY A 212 10.02 -5.85 3.87
C GLY A 212 9.12 -6.91 3.25
N SER A 213 7.83 -6.62 3.19
CA SER A 213 6.82 -7.46 2.55
C SER A 213 5.91 -6.62 1.66
N GLN A 214 5.42 -7.21 0.59
CA GLN A 214 4.41 -6.67 -0.32
C GLN A 214 4.82 -5.42 -1.10
N SER A 215 5.32 -4.36 -0.47
CA SER A 215 5.59 -3.10 -1.16
C SER A 215 6.77 -2.34 -0.56
N ILE A 216 7.38 -1.50 -1.39
CA ILE A 216 8.39 -0.53 -0.99
C ILE A 216 8.05 0.83 -1.62
N TYR A 217 8.03 1.86 -0.77
CA TYR A 217 7.72 3.23 -1.16
C TYR A 217 8.80 4.20 -0.71
N PHE A 218 8.92 5.29 -1.42
CA PHE A 218 9.88 6.37 -1.16
C PHE A 218 9.15 7.70 -1.09
N THR A 219 9.59 8.56 -0.17
CA THR A 219 9.08 9.92 -0.05
C THR A 219 10.01 10.89 -0.79
N PRO A 220 9.51 11.72 -1.73
CA PRO A 220 10.35 12.60 -2.53
C PRO A 220 10.74 13.86 -1.76
N LEU A 221 11.77 13.78 -0.91
CA LEU A 221 12.21 14.91 -0.07
C LEU A 221 13.16 15.88 -0.77
N GLY A 222 13.97 15.40 -1.75
CA GLY A 222 14.91 16.23 -2.47
C GLY A 222 14.27 17.36 -3.29
N LYS A 223 14.92 18.50 -3.50
CA LYS A 223 14.54 19.42 -4.60
C LYS A 223 14.49 18.65 -5.92
N THR A 224 15.44 17.74 -6.09
CA THR A 224 15.39 16.70 -7.10
C THR A 224 15.55 15.35 -6.43
N THR A 225 14.53 14.52 -6.55
CA THR A 225 14.56 13.14 -6.06
C THR A 225 14.62 12.19 -7.25
N ARG A 226 15.63 11.31 -7.28
CA ARG A 226 15.76 10.23 -8.27
C ARG A 226 15.74 8.90 -7.55
N VAL A 227 14.96 7.96 -8.04
CA VAL A 227 14.92 6.59 -7.51
C VAL A 227 15.08 5.63 -8.68
N ALA A 228 16.06 4.75 -8.60
CA ALA A 228 16.24 3.63 -9.51
C ALA A 228 16.05 2.33 -8.73
N LEU A 229 15.13 1.47 -9.17
CA LEU A 229 14.82 0.23 -8.49
C LEU A 229 14.86 -0.95 -9.45
N LYS A 230 15.50 -2.03 -9.02
CA LYS A 230 15.53 -3.31 -9.74
C LYS A 230 15.08 -4.42 -8.81
N ALA A 231 14.32 -5.38 -9.32
CA ALA A 231 13.92 -6.56 -8.55
C ALA A 231 13.70 -7.78 -9.45
N ASN A 232 13.95 -8.95 -8.90
CA ASN A 232 13.65 -10.25 -9.52
C ASN A 232 12.14 -10.57 -9.39
N TRP A 233 11.28 -9.73 -9.96
CA TRP A 233 9.81 -9.83 -9.90
C TRP A 233 9.17 -9.43 -11.23
N ASN A 234 8.25 -10.23 -11.74
CA ASN A 234 7.70 -10.05 -13.09
C ASN A 234 6.30 -9.39 -13.12
N THR A 235 5.69 -9.14 -11.98
CA THR A 235 4.36 -8.52 -11.88
C THR A 235 4.36 -7.30 -10.95
N PRO A 236 5.22 -6.28 -11.21
CA PRO A 236 5.22 -5.06 -10.42
C PRO A 236 3.94 -4.26 -10.66
N SER A 237 3.38 -3.68 -9.60
CA SER A 237 2.34 -2.66 -9.69
C SER A 237 2.91 -1.35 -9.17
N PHE A 238 3.27 -0.46 -10.08
CA PHE A 238 3.74 0.88 -9.72
C PHE A 238 2.56 1.69 -9.19
N ASP A 239 2.75 2.30 -8.01
CA ASP A 239 1.68 2.91 -7.23
C ASP A 239 2.17 4.17 -6.51
N GLY A 240 1.23 4.95 -5.97
CA GLY A 240 1.49 6.21 -5.30
C GLY A 240 1.30 7.43 -6.19
N ASN A 241 1.81 8.58 -5.76
CA ASN A 241 1.55 9.86 -6.43
C ASN A 241 2.36 10.07 -7.73
N TYR A 242 3.42 9.29 -7.92
CA TYR A 242 4.30 9.42 -9.09
C TYR A 242 4.54 8.07 -9.73
N LEU A 243 4.33 7.99 -11.04
CA LEU A 243 4.65 6.82 -11.83
C LEU A 243 6.10 6.89 -12.34
N PRO A 244 6.75 5.74 -12.63
CA PRO A 244 8.11 5.75 -13.16
C PRO A 244 8.16 6.37 -14.56
N GLU A 245 9.18 7.20 -14.82
CA GLU A 245 9.45 7.77 -16.14
C GLU A 245 9.95 6.70 -17.12
N LYS A 246 10.78 5.78 -16.62
CA LYS A 246 11.28 4.64 -17.38
C LYS A 246 11.00 3.35 -16.63
N ARG A 247 10.52 2.35 -17.36
CA ARG A 247 10.27 1.03 -16.82
C ARG A 247 10.52 -0.04 -17.86
N GLU A 248 11.16 -1.11 -17.43
CA GLU A 248 11.31 -2.34 -18.20
C GLU A 248 10.81 -3.49 -17.34
N ILE A 249 9.99 -4.35 -17.90
CA ILE A 249 9.46 -5.53 -17.22
C ILE A 249 9.74 -6.71 -18.12
N THR A 250 10.47 -7.70 -17.59
CA THR A 250 10.78 -8.95 -18.28
C THR A 250 9.96 -10.10 -17.67
N GLU A 251 10.16 -11.30 -18.16
CA GLU A 251 9.53 -12.50 -17.58
C GLU A 251 10.03 -12.82 -16.16
N LYS A 252 11.17 -12.30 -15.74
CA LYS A 252 11.80 -12.64 -14.46
C LYS A 252 12.02 -11.45 -13.53
N ASP A 253 12.18 -10.27 -14.08
CA ASP A 253 12.62 -9.07 -13.34
C ASP A 253 11.95 -7.80 -13.86
N PHE A 254 12.11 -6.72 -13.10
CA PHE A 254 11.79 -5.38 -13.58
C PHE A 254 12.89 -4.39 -13.19
N SER A 255 12.99 -3.32 -13.96
CA SER A 255 13.69 -2.09 -13.60
C SER A 255 12.77 -0.88 -13.77
N ALA A 256 12.85 0.07 -12.85
CA ALA A 256 12.03 1.27 -12.87
C ALA A 256 12.81 2.48 -12.36
N GLN A 257 12.60 3.64 -12.98
CA GLN A 257 13.25 4.90 -12.62
C GLN A 257 12.22 6.00 -12.47
N TRP A 258 12.29 6.72 -11.36
CA TRP A 258 11.47 7.89 -11.07
C TRP A 258 12.36 9.13 -10.96
N GLN A 259 11.82 10.26 -11.37
CA GLN A 259 12.36 11.58 -11.09
C GLN A 259 11.23 12.49 -10.63
N VAL A 260 11.41 13.10 -9.46
CA VAL A 260 10.43 14.03 -8.88
C VAL A 260 11.16 15.32 -8.53
N LEU A 261 10.67 16.43 -9.07
CA LEU A 261 11.16 17.77 -8.77
C LEU A 261 10.38 18.42 -7.65
N ASN A 262 10.96 19.38 -6.96
CA ASN A 262 10.26 20.15 -5.92
C ASN A 262 9.00 20.86 -6.44
N LEU A 263 8.96 21.20 -7.73
CA LEU A 263 7.78 21.80 -8.39
C LEU A 263 6.61 20.82 -8.54
N ASN A 264 6.86 19.52 -8.43
CA ASN A 264 5.84 18.49 -8.53
C ASN A 264 5.15 18.19 -7.19
N ARG A 265 5.60 18.79 -6.08
CA ARG A 265 5.10 18.51 -4.73
C ARG A 265 4.62 19.77 -4.02
N ASN A 266 3.73 19.62 -3.03
CA ASN A 266 3.04 20.73 -2.39
C ASN A 266 3.54 21.00 -0.96
N TYR A 267 4.87 20.93 -0.74
CA TYR A 267 5.47 21.28 0.54
C TYR A 267 6.85 21.92 0.37
N PRO A 268 7.25 22.82 1.31
CA PRO A 268 8.49 23.57 1.22
C PRO A 268 9.71 22.69 1.51
N GLN A 269 10.91 23.25 1.29
CA GLN A 269 12.17 22.61 1.59
C GLN A 269 12.61 22.78 3.06
N VAL A 270 12.05 23.78 3.74
CA VAL A 270 12.31 24.08 5.14
C VAL A 270 11.00 24.18 5.90
N PHE A 271 10.92 23.49 7.04
CA PHE A 271 9.79 23.52 7.95
C PHE A 271 10.22 24.09 9.30
N ILE A 272 9.40 24.99 9.86
CA ILE A 272 9.59 25.54 11.19
C ILE A 272 8.47 24.99 12.07
N ASN A 273 8.85 24.29 13.17
CA ASN A 273 7.91 23.74 14.17
C ASN A 273 6.75 22.92 13.60
N TYR A 274 6.97 22.14 12.56
CA TYR A 274 6.02 21.22 11.90
C TYR A 274 4.53 21.62 12.03
N GLN A 275 3.98 22.19 10.98
CA GLN A 275 2.53 22.31 10.86
C GLN A 275 1.95 20.97 10.41
N ASN A 276 0.90 20.49 11.07
CA ASN A 276 0.28 19.18 10.80
C ASN A 276 -0.19 18.99 9.34
N ALA A 277 -0.54 20.07 8.64
CA ALA A 277 -0.92 20.03 7.22
C ALA A 277 0.26 19.60 6.34
N SER A 278 1.43 20.17 6.54
CA SER A 278 2.63 19.86 5.75
C SER A 278 3.12 18.42 5.93
N ILE A 279 2.95 17.84 7.12
CA ILE A 279 3.30 16.43 7.38
C ILE A 279 2.41 15.50 6.55
N LYS A 280 1.11 15.76 6.50
CA LYS A 280 0.18 14.96 5.69
C LYS A 280 0.50 15.03 4.19
N ASP A 281 0.88 16.21 3.69
CA ASP A 281 1.26 16.37 2.29
C ASP A 281 2.52 15.56 1.95
N ILE A 282 3.49 15.53 2.87
CA ILE A 282 4.69 14.68 2.73
C ILE A 282 4.30 13.21 2.72
N GLN A 283 3.51 12.74 3.70
CA GLN A 283 3.08 11.36 3.83
C GLN A 283 2.28 10.88 2.61
N ASN A 284 1.44 11.75 2.06
CA ASN A 284 0.64 11.46 0.87
C ASN A 284 1.44 11.51 -0.44
N SER A 285 2.67 12.03 -0.45
CA SER A 285 3.49 12.16 -1.66
C SER A 285 4.27 10.91 -2.04
N ASN A 286 4.10 9.81 -1.31
CA ASN A 286 4.84 8.58 -1.51
C ASN A 286 4.60 7.96 -2.89
N PHE A 287 5.64 7.34 -3.43
CA PHE A 287 5.60 6.57 -4.67
C PHE A 287 6.50 5.34 -4.55
N GLY A 288 6.21 4.32 -5.35
CA GLY A 288 7.02 3.11 -5.32
C GLY A 288 6.39 1.95 -6.08
N VAL A 289 6.60 0.75 -5.58
CA VAL A 289 6.14 -0.48 -6.20
C VAL A 289 5.47 -1.40 -5.18
N ASN A 290 4.33 -1.93 -5.60
CA ASN A 290 3.67 -3.04 -4.93
C ASN A 290 4.00 -4.33 -5.69
N LEU A 291 4.60 -5.28 -5.00
CA LEU A 291 5.01 -6.58 -5.53
C LEU A 291 3.81 -7.55 -5.42
N LYS A 292 2.78 -7.30 -6.22
CA LYS A 292 1.55 -8.09 -6.19
C LYS A 292 1.81 -9.53 -6.62
N MET A 293 1.21 -10.47 -5.89
CA MET A 293 1.15 -11.84 -6.34
C MET A 293 0.30 -11.93 -7.62
N PRO A 294 0.76 -12.66 -8.65
CA PRO A 294 -0.06 -12.88 -9.83
C PRO A 294 -1.35 -13.58 -9.41
N VAL A 295 -2.48 -12.99 -9.80
CA VAL A 295 -3.85 -13.48 -9.64
C VAL A 295 -4.30 -13.67 -8.17
N GLU A 296 -4.99 -12.69 -7.65
CA GLU A 296 -5.87 -12.89 -6.49
C GLU A 296 -7.08 -13.73 -6.91
N GLN A 297 -6.91 -15.06 -6.89
CA GLN A 297 -7.93 -16.03 -7.29
C GLN A 297 -9.27 -15.81 -6.56
N TYR A 298 -9.19 -15.35 -5.30
CA TYR A 298 -10.37 -15.03 -4.50
C TYR A 298 -11.17 -13.84 -5.03
N GLN A 299 -10.52 -12.81 -5.56
CA GLN A 299 -11.22 -11.66 -6.17
C GLN A 299 -11.94 -12.06 -7.46
N GLN A 300 -11.34 -12.93 -8.26
CA GLN A 300 -12.01 -13.46 -9.46
C GLN A 300 -13.20 -14.33 -9.09
N SER A 301 -13.05 -15.22 -8.11
CA SER A 301 -14.14 -16.05 -7.60
C SER A 301 -15.27 -15.21 -7.02
N MET A 302 -14.95 -14.17 -6.25
CA MET A 302 -15.94 -13.24 -5.69
C MET A 302 -16.74 -12.52 -6.80
N ARG A 303 -16.07 -12.05 -7.85
CA ARG A 303 -16.75 -11.43 -9.01
C ARG A 303 -17.67 -12.41 -9.70
N SER A 304 -17.21 -13.65 -9.95
CA SER A 304 -18.02 -14.69 -10.58
C SER A 304 -19.28 -15.01 -9.76
N THR A 305 -19.15 -15.11 -8.44
CA THR A 305 -20.27 -15.41 -7.54
C THR A 305 -21.30 -14.29 -7.50
N LYS A 306 -20.88 -13.01 -7.56
CA LYS A 306 -21.82 -11.87 -7.67
C LYS A 306 -22.72 -11.93 -8.88
N TYR A 307 -22.24 -12.46 -10.02
CA TYR A 307 -23.04 -12.61 -11.23
C TYR A 307 -23.87 -13.90 -11.26
N ALA A 308 -23.64 -14.85 -10.35
CA ALA A 308 -24.37 -16.10 -10.29
C ALA A 308 -25.88 -15.90 -10.09
N ILE A 309 -26.26 -14.94 -9.25
CA ILE A 309 -27.68 -14.60 -9.01
C ILE A 309 -28.35 -14.16 -10.30
N LEU A 310 -27.68 -13.33 -11.11
CA LEU A 310 -28.20 -12.88 -12.40
C LEU A 310 -28.34 -14.04 -13.39
N ILE A 311 -27.40 -14.98 -13.40
CA ILE A 311 -27.43 -16.15 -14.27
C ILE A 311 -28.59 -17.08 -13.86
N ILE A 312 -28.79 -17.34 -12.57
CA ILE A 312 -29.92 -18.14 -12.06
C ILE A 312 -31.25 -17.50 -12.46
N LEU A 313 -31.39 -16.19 -12.24
CA LEU A 313 -32.60 -15.44 -12.58
C LEU A 313 -32.87 -15.48 -14.09
N LEU A 314 -31.85 -15.25 -14.92
CA LEU A 314 -31.96 -15.30 -16.40
C LEU A 314 -32.37 -16.71 -16.86
N THR A 315 -31.70 -17.75 -16.35
CA THR A 315 -31.99 -19.13 -16.69
C THR A 315 -33.45 -19.51 -16.36
N PHE A 316 -33.91 -19.16 -15.16
CA PHE A 316 -35.30 -19.44 -14.75
C PHE A 316 -36.31 -18.65 -15.60
N THR A 317 -35.97 -17.43 -15.96
CA THR A 317 -36.80 -16.58 -16.82
C THR A 317 -36.93 -17.21 -18.22
N VAL A 318 -35.83 -17.65 -18.82
CA VAL A 318 -35.83 -18.32 -20.14
C VAL A 318 -36.67 -19.60 -20.09
N ILE A 319 -36.45 -20.45 -19.09
CA ILE A 319 -37.23 -21.70 -18.95
C ILE A 319 -38.73 -21.38 -18.78
N PHE A 320 -39.08 -20.36 -17.98
CA PHE A 320 -40.45 -19.95 -17.79
C PHE A 320 -41.12 -19.43 -19.09
N PHE A 321 -40.40 -18.61 -19.88
CA PHE A 321 -40.91 -18.14 -21.16
C PHE A 321 -41.06 -19.27 -22.17
N THR A 322 -40.11 -20.21 -22.25
CA THR A 322 -40.20 -21.38 -23.13
C THR A 322 -41.43 -22.25 -22.75
N GLU A 323 -41.67 -22.46 -21.45
CA GLU A 323 -42.85 -23.19 -20.99
C GLU A 323 -44.17 -22.50 -21.39
N ILE A 324 -44.21 -21.16 -21.37
CA ILE A 324 -45.41 -20.41 -21.79
C ILE A 324 -45.64 -20.50 -23.30
N MET A 325 -44.56 -20.43 -24.09
CA MET A 325 -44.63 -20.41 -25.55
C MET A 325 -44.97 -21.78 -26.10
N GLU A 326 -44.32 -22.83 -25.62
CA GLU A 326 -44.53 -24.21 -26.10
C GLU A 326 -45.71 -24.93 -25.44
N LYS A 327 -46.41 -24.29 -24.48
CA LYS A 327 -47.53 -24.86 -23.73
C LYS A 327 -47.17 -26.19 -23.02
N THR A 328 -45.89 -26.46 -22.80
CA THR A 328 -45.41 -27.58 -21.99
C THR A 328 -45.61 -27.35 -20.50
N ARG A 329 -45.66 -28.41 -19.68
CA ARG A 329 -45.75 -28.32 -18.25
C ARG A 329 -44.45 -28.80 -17.64
N ILE A 330 -43.63 -27.86 -17.17
CA ILE A 330 -42.39 -28.13 -16.44
C ILE A 330 -42.72 -28.23 -14.93
N HIS A 331 -42.27 -29.29 -14.30
CA HIS A 331 -42.48 -29.45 -12.83
C HIS A 331 -41.51 -28.56 -12.07
N ALA A 332 -41.95 -28.01 -10.89
CA ALA A 332 -41.13 -27.16 -10.04
C ALA A 332 -39.83 -27.83 -9.61
N LEU A 333 -39.82 -29.17 -9.45
CA LEU A 333 -38.59 -29.92 -9.14
C LEU A 333 -37.48 -29.76 -10.22
N GLN A 334 -37.85 -29.62 -11.50
CA GLN A 334 -36.87 -29.41 -12.59
C GLN A 334 -36.20 -28.05 -12.49
N TYR A 335 -36.94 -26.99 -12.11
CA TYR A 335 -36.35 -25.69 -11.81
C TYR A 335 -35.37 -25.78 -10.62
N LEU A 336 -35.77 -26.50 -9.57
CA LEU A 336 -34.90 -26.70 -8.40
C LEU A 336 -33.61 -27.45 -8.78
N LEU A 337 -33.70 -28.52 -9.57
CA LEU A 337 -32.53 -29.30 -10.02
C LEU A 337 -31.57 -28.44 -10.87
N VAL A 338 -32.10 -27.64 -11.80
CA VAL A 338 -31.27 -26.72 -12.61
C VAL A 338 -30.59 -25.68 -11.72
N GLY A 339 -31.33 -25.11 -10.77
CA GLY A 339 -30.78 -24.14 -9.84
C GLY A 339 -29.70 -24.73 -8.93
N LEU A 340 -29.91 -25.95 -8.40
CA LEU A 340 -28.90 -26.66 -7.62
C LEU A 340 -27.65 -26.99 -8.45
N ALA A 341 -27.82 -27.40 -9.70
CA ALA A 341 -26.69 -27.65 -10.62
C ALA A 341 -25.85 -26.38 -10.83
N LEU A 342 -26.50 -25.22 -10.98
CA LEU A 342 -25.78 -23.93 -11.07
C LEU A 342 -25.06 -23.60 -9.75
N CYS A 343 -25.68 -23.80 -8.60
CA CYS A 343 -25.03 -23.59 -7.30
C CYS A 343 -23.81 -24.52 -7.12
N LEU A 344 -23.93 -25.80 -7.50
CA LEU A 344 -22.83 -26.76 -7.48
C LEU A 344 -21.70 -26.35 -8.43
N PHE A 345 -22.03 -25.86 -9.63
CA PHE A 345 -21.03 -25.34 -10.57
C PHE A 345 -20.19 -24.23 -9.92
N TYR A 346 -20.82 -23.26 -9.26
CA TYR A 346 -20.07 -22.19 -8.57
C TYR A 346 -19.28 -22.72 -7.37
N SER A 347 -19.77 -23.71 -6.64
CA SER A 347 -19.03 -24.38 -5.57
C SER A 347 -17.79 -25.11 -6.09
N PHE A 348 -17.88 -25.81 -7.22
CA PHE A 348 -16.73 -26.44 -7.86
C PHE A 348 -15.75 -25.42 -8.44
N CYS A 349 -16.24 -24.33 -9.01
CA CYS A 349 -15.38 -23.23 -9.46
C CYS A 349 -14.51 -22.70 -8.30
N LEU A 350 -15.09 -22.55 -7.12
CA LEU A 350 -14.39 -22.15 -5.91
C LEU A 350 -13.38 -23.21 -5.44
N LEU A 351 -13.73 -24.47 -5.51
CA LEU A 351 -12.83 -25.56 -5.12
C LEU A 351 -11.62 -25.67 -6.06
N TYR A 352 -11.85 -25.49 -7.36
CA TYR A 352 -10.79 -25.56 -8.38
C TYR A 352 -9.85 -24.35 -8.33
N THR A 353 -10.34 -23.16 -7.97
CA THR A 353 -9.52 -21.96 -7.81
C THR A 353 -8.79 -21.91 -6.47
N SER A 354 -9.05 -22.84 -5.55
CA SER A 354 -8.35 -22.93 -4.26
C SER A 354 -6.96 -23.57 -4.47
N PRO A 355 -5.86 -22.95 -3.96
CA PRO A 355 -4.55 -23.59 -4.02
C PRO A 355 -4.57 -24.92 -3.28
N SER A 356 -4.04 -25.95 -3.95
CA SER A 356 -3.91 -27.29 -3.35
C SER A 356 -2.92 -27.25 -2.19
N PRO A 357 -3.16 -27.97 -1.08
CA PRO A 357 -2.18 -28.11 0.00
C PRO A 357 -0.87 -28.78 -0.41
N ARG A 358 -0.80 -29.33 -1.64
CA ARG A 358 0.35 -30.07 -2.15
C ARG A 358 1.24 -29.30 -3.14
N ASP A 359 0.87 -28.04 -3.52
CA ASP A 359 1.65 -27.23 -4.45
C ASP A 359 2.65 -26.28 -3.74
#